data_016b5b488761431e9e3888f26ca3dcbd
#
_entry.id   016b5b488761431e9e3888f26ca3dcbd
#
_cell.length_a   1.000
_cell.length_b   1.000
_cell.length_c   1.000
_cell.angle_alpha   90.00
_cell.angle_beta   90.00
_cell.angle_gamma   90.00
#
_symmetry.space_group_name_H-M   'P 1'
#
loop_
_entity.id
_entity.type
_entity.pdbx_description
1 polymer ?
#
loop_
_entity_poly.entity_id
_entity_poly.type
_entity_poly.pdbx_seq_one_letter_code
_entity_poly.pdbx_strand_id
1 'polypeptide(L)'
;MDGSAWGVDHDCYRVLCCVLIVIVRQKKLSVIKNDFINNMTHEFKTPIATISLASQMLKDGAVTNTPETIDRVATIIRDESKRLTFQVERVLQTALFTETRMKLKLKNININQLIEDLLPKFSLRVEDKGGKFSAYLEADQDEVLADEVHVTNVISNLVDNAIKYCVKPPEITIYTRNKDKEIIISVIDNGIGIAKKDQKLIFERFYRVSTGNLHDVK
;
A
#
# COMPACT_ATOMS: atom_id res chain seq x y z
N MET A 1 -40.35 -29.91 37.34
CA MET A 1 -39.59 -28.96 38.08
C MET A 1 -38.13 -29.42 37.96
N ASP A 2 -37.15 -28.85 37.30
CA ASP A 2 -36.86 -27.56 36.73
C ASP A 2 -35.88 -27.74 35.55
N GLY A 3 -36.37 -27.62 34.34
CA GLY A 3 -35.52 -27.69 33.13
C GLY A 3 -35.18 -26.32 32.53
N SER A 4 -35.62 -25.22 33.17
CA SER A 4 -35.57 -23.88 32.58
C SER A 4 -34.38 -22.98 33.04
N ALA A 5 -33.76 -23.32 34.16
CA ALA A 5 -32.67 -22.46 34.70
C ALA A 5 -31.32 -22.59 33.98
N TRP A 6 -31.04 -23.76 33.42
CA TRP A 6 -29.76 -24.01 32.73
C TRP A 6 -29.67 -23.42 31.32
N GLY A 7 -30.80 -23.20 30.65
CA GLY A 7 -30.84 -22.63 29.30
C GLY A 7 -30.56 -21.14 29.29
N VAL A 8 -31.00 -20.41 30.30
CA VAL A 8 -30.80 -18.95 30.40
C VAL A 8 -29.33 -18.59 30.67
N ASP A 9 -28.65 -19.40 31.48
CA ASP A 9 -27.21 -19.16 31.75
C ASP A 9 -26.33 -19.38 30.52
N HIS A 10 -26.60 -20.40 29.71
CA HIS A 10 -25.81 -20.65 28.48
C HIS A 10 -25.94 -19.54 27.44
N ASP A 11 -27.12 -19.01 27.24
CA ASP A 11 -27.39 -17.92 26.30
C ASP A 11 -26.78 -16.60 26.82
N CYS A 12 -26.84 -16.35 28.12
CA CYS A 12 -26.20 -15.21 28.76
C CYS A 12 -24.65 -15.23 28.57
N TYR A 13 -24.02 -16.40 28.79
CA TYR A 13 -22.58 -16.56 28.51
C TYR A 13 -22.22 -16.36 27.06
N ARG A 14 -23.01 -16.85 26.11
CA ARG A 14 -22.80 -16.66 24.68
C ARG A 14 -22.90 -15.18 24.30
N VAL A 15 -23.89 -14.46 24.78
CA VAL A 15 -24.06 -13.02 24.58
C VAL A 15 -22.87 -12.25 25.18
N LEU A 16 -22.48 -12.58 26.42
CA LEU A 16 -21.31 -11.94 27.05
C LEU A 16 -20.02 -12.17 26.28
N CYS A 17 -19.75 -13.40 25.82
CA CYS A 17 -18.61 -13.74 24.98
C CYS A 17 -18.64 -12.96 23.65
N CYS A 18 -19.81 -12.87 23.00
CA CYS A 18 -19.96 -12.08 21.77
C CYS A 18 -19.65 -10.60 22.01
N VAL A 19 -20.17 -10.01 23.08
CA VAL A 19 -19.93 -8.61 23.45
C VAL A 19 -18.44 -8.38 23.74
N LEU A 20 -17.80 -9.26 24.50
CA LEU A 20 -16.36 -9.16 24.77
C LEU A 20 -15.52 -9.24 23.50
N ILE A 21 -15.85 -10.16 22.58
CA ILE A 21 -15.17 -10.27 21.28
C ILE A 21 -15.33 -8.99 20.46
N VAL A 22 -16.54 -8.41 20.44
CA VAL A 22 -16.79 -7.15 19.73
C VAL A 22 -15.99 -6.00 20.35
N ILE A 23 -15.97 -5.87 21.68
CA ILE A 23 -15.20 -4.84 22.38
C ILE A 23 -13.70 -4.97 22.10
N VAL A 24 -13.16 -6.20 22.18
CA VAL A 24 -11.73 -6.45 21.87
C VAL A 24 -11.40 -6.11 20.43
N ARG A 25 -12.26 -6.48 19.47
CA ARG A 25 -12.11 -6.12 18.06
C ARG A 25 -12.16 -4.61 17.85
N GLN A 26 -13.11 -3.91 18.45
CA GLN A 26 -13.22 -2.46 18.35
C GLN A 26 -11.98 -1.76 18.94
N LYS A 27 -11.51 -2.21 20.11
CA LYS A 27 -10.30 -1.68 20.72
C LYS A 27 -9.07 -1.89 19.80
N LYS A 28 -8.91 -3.08 19.24
CA LYS A 28 -7.82 -3.39 18.29
C LYS A 28 -7.89 -2.49 17.05
N LEU A 29 -9.06 -2.32 16.46
CA LEU A 29 -9.27 -1.43 15.31
C LEU A 29 -8.96 0.04 15.66
N SER A 30 -9.36 0.49 16.84
CA SER A 30 -9.07 1.85 17.31
C SER A 30 -7.56 2.09 17.47
N VAL A 31 -6.82 1.14 18.05
CA VAL A 31 -5.35 1.23 18.19
C VAL A 31 -4.71 1.30 16.81
N ILE A 32 -5.05 0.37 15.91
CA ILE A 32 -4.49 0.33 14.55
C ILE A 32 -4.79 1.63 13.78
N LYS A 33 -6.02 2.18 13.94
CA LYS A 33 -6.41 3.45 13.33
C LYS A 33 -5.57 4.63 13.88
N ASN A 34 -5.35 4.67 15.19
CA ASN A 34 -4.54 5.71 15.81
C ASN A 34 -3.08 5.62 15.37
N ASP A 35 -2.51 4.44 15.32
CA ASP A 35 -1.14 4.21 14.81
C ASP A 35 -1.01 4.63 13.35
N PHE A 36 -2.03 4.35 12.53
CA PHE A 36 -2.09 4.82 11.15
C PHE A 36 -2.09 6.35 11.05
N ILE A 37 -2.94 7.04 11.85
CA ILE A 37 -3.02 8.51 11.87
C ILE A 37 -1.68 9.11 12.32
N ASN A 38 -1.08 8.58 13.37
CA ASN A 38 0.21 9.04 13.87
C ASN A 38 1.31 8.88 12.81
N ASN A 39 1.39 7.71 12.17
CA ASN A 39 2.34 7.45 11.10
C ASN A 39 2.13 8.38 9.90
N MET A 40 0.89 8.60 9.48
CA MET A 40 0.58 9.52 8.37
C MET A 40 0.96 10.96 8.73
N THR A 41 0.71 11.38 9.97
CA THR A 41 1.13 12.70 10.46
C THR A 41 2.64 12.88 10.35
N HIS A 42 3.41 11.87 10.74
CA HIS A 42 4.86 11.89 10.59
C HIS A 42 5.30 11.88 9.13
N GLU A 43 4.68 11.04 8.29
CA GLU A 43 4.99 10.96 6.86
C GLU A 43 4.66 12.27 6.11
N PHE A 44 3.65 13.04 6.53
CA PHE A 44 3.34 14.35 5.98
C PHE A 44 4.27 15.46 6.49
N LYS A 45 4.70 15.40 7.76
CA LYS A 45 5.53 16.43 8.38
C LYS A 45 6.87 16.60 7.65
N THR A 46 7.47 15.50 7.20
CA THR A 46 8.78 15.52 6.52
C THR A 46 8.74 16.30 5.19
N PRO A 47 7.88 15.98 4.21
CA PRO A 47 7.82 16.73 2.96
C PRO A 47 7.40 18.19 3.18
N ILE A 48 6.49 18.47 4.12
CA ILE A 48 6.08 19.83 4.45
C ILE A 48 7.27 20.63 5.00
N ALA A 49 8.06 20.05 5.90
CA ALA A 49 9.25 20.70 6.45
C ALA A 49 10.32 20.97 5.36
N THR A 50 10.51 20.01 4.45
CA THR A 50 11.44 20.17 3.31
C THR A 50 10.99 21.29 2.36
N ILE A 51 9.70 21.35 2.02
CA ILE A 51 9.11 22.41 1.19
C ILE A 51 9.28 23.76 1.89
N SER A 52 8.99 23.84 3.18
CA SER A 52 9.12 25.06 3.98
C SER A 52 10.57 25.56 4.02
N LEU A 53 11.53 24.67 4.26
CA LEU A 53 12.95 24.99 4.25
C LEU A 53 13.42 25.47 2.88
N ALA A 54 13.06 24.76 1.81
CA ALA A 54 13.38 25.12 0.43
C ALA A 54 12.80 26.49 0.06
N SER A 55 11.55 26.78 0.47
CA SER A 55 10.92 28.08 0.29
C SER A 55 11.65 29.20 1.06
N GLN A 56 12.10 28.92 2.28
CA GLN A 56 12.85 29.88 3.09
C GLN A 56 14.22 30.19 2.48
N MET A 57 14.92 29.19 1.93
CA MET A 57 16.20 29.39 1.23
C MET A 57 16.07 30.36 0.06
N LEU A 58 14.96 30.32 -0.68
CA LEU A 58 14.70 31.28 -1.77
C LEU A 58 14.43 32.70 -1.24
N LYS A 59 13.83 32.82 -0.05
CA LYS A 59 13.45 34.12 0.53
C LYS A 59 14.62 34.84 1.19
N ASP A 60 15.46 34.12 1.92
CA ASP A 60 16.48 34.73 2.78
C ASP A 60 17.73 35.18 2.02
N GLY A 61 17.83 34.92 0.69
CA GLY A 61 18.98 35.29 -0.13
C GLY A 61 20.32 34.70 0.34
N ALA A 62 20.27 33.82 1.35
CA ALA A 62 21.45 33.17 1.93
C ALA A 62 22.14 32.20 0.95
N VAL A 63 21.42 31.81 -0.06
CA VAL A 63 21.94 31.02 -1.20
C VAL A 63 22.11 32.00 -2.36
N THR A 64 23.29 32.00 -2.95
CA THR A 64 23.55 32.78 -4.18
C THR A 64 22.42 32.51 -5.18
N ASN A 65 21.60 33.52 -5.49
CA ASN A 65 20.45 33.41 -6.38
C ASN A 65 20.89 33.20 -7.84
N THR A 66 21.66 32.14 -8.08
CA THR A 66 21.95 31.71 -9.45
C THR A 66 20.75 30.98 -10.04
N PRO A 67 20.51 31.06 -11.34
CA PRO A 67 19.43 30.32 -12.02
C PRO A 67 19.46 28.83 -11.70
N GLU A 68 20.63 28.23 -11.59
CA GLU A 68 20.82 26.79 -11.28
C GLU A 68 20.35 26.47 -9.86
N THR A 69 20.61 27.35 -8.89
CA THR A 69 20.18 27.15 -7.50
C THR A 69 18.67 27.31 -7.37
N ILE A 70 18.10 28.30 -8.04
CA ILE A 70 16.64 28.51 -8.08
C ILE A 70 15.96 27.28 -8.69
N ASP A 71 16.46 26.77 -9.82
CA ASP A 71 15.89 25.57 -10.47
C ASP A 71 15.98 24.34 -9.57
N ARG A 72 17.13 24.14 -8.90
CA ARG A 72 17.30 23.04 -7.96
C ARG A 72 16.32 23.12 -6.80
N VAL A 73 16.12 24.30 -6.18
CA VAL A 73 15.19 24.47 -5.08
C VAL A 73 13.74 24.31 -5.54
N ALA A 74 13.39 24.85 -6.71
CA ALA A 74 12.08 24.67 -7.32
C ALA A 74 11.80 23.19 -7.61
N THR A 75 12.80 22.45 -8.06
CA THR A 75 12.71 20.99 -8.28
C THR A 75 12.41 20.24 -6.97
N ILE A 76 13.11 20.56 -5.89
CA ILE A 76 12.84 19.97 -4.56
C ILE A 76 11.39 20.23 -4.13
N ILE A 77 10.92 21.47 -4.24
CA ILE A 77 9.53 21.83 -3.87
C ILE A 77 8.54 21.04 -4.72
N ARG A 78 8.76 20.96 -6.03
CA ARG A 78 7.89 20.23 -6.95
C ARG A 78 7.83 18.73 -6.63
N ASP A 79 8.96 18.12 -6.35
CA ASP A 79 9.05 16.68 -6.13
C ASP A 79 8.44 16.28 -4.77
N GLU A 80 8.67 17.07 -3.72
CA GLU A 80 8.03 16.86 -2.42
C GLU A 80 6.51 17.15 -2.46
N SER A 81 6.06 18.12 -3.26
CA SER A 81 4.64 18.39 -3.48
C SER A 81 3.95 17.22 -4.18
N LYS A 82 4.56 16.64 -5.22
CA LYS A 82 4.06 15.43 -5.90
C LYS A 82 3.98 14.25 -4.92
N ARG A 83 5.01 14.06 -4.10
CA ARG A 83 5.04 13.02 -3.07
C ARG A 83 3.91 13.18 -2.07
N LEU A 84 3.68 14.40 -1.60
CA LEU A 84 2.59 14.72 -0.67
C LEU A 84 1.22 14.42 -1.29
N THR A 85 0.98 14.85 -2.53
CA THR A 85 -0.25 14.55 -3.28
C THR A 85 -0.52 13.04 -3.33
N PHE A 86 0.49 12.25 -3.70
CA PHE A 86 0.37 10.79 -3.73
C PHE A 86 0.04 10.19 -2.35
N GLN A 87 0.63 10.70 -1.28
CA GLN A 87 0.34 10.25 0.08
C GLN A 87 -1.10 10.57 0.50
N VAL A 88 -1.58 11.79 0.17
CA VAL A 88 -2.96 12.21 0.44
C VAL A 88 -3.96 11.33 -0.32
N GLU A 89 -3.72 11.05 -1.59
CA GLU A 89 -4.57 10.16 -2.39
C GLU A 89 -4.67 8.76 -1.78
N ARG A 90 -3.56 8.19 -1.29
CA ARG A 90 -3.56 6.89 -0.60
C ARG A 90 -4.40 6.90 0.67
N VAL A 91 -4.33 7.98 1.46
CA VAL A 91 -5.14 8.16 2.67
C VAL A 91 -6.62 8.25 2.30
N LEU A 92 -6.96 9.06 1.29
CA LEU A 92 -8.33 9.21 0.80
C LEU A 92 -8.89 7.89 0.26
N GLN A 93 -8.13 7.16 -0.53
CA GLN A 93 -8.53 5.83 -1.00
C GLN A 93 -8.86 4.91 0.18
N THR A 94 -7.99 4.87 1.21
CA THR A 94 -8.22 4.04 2.40
C THR A 94 -9.48 4.47 3.17
N ALA A 95 -9.78 5.77 3.24
CA ALA A 95 -10.96 6.31 3.90
C ALA A 95 -12.25 6.06 3.10
N LEU A 96 -12.23 6.29 1.79
CA LEU A 96 -13.39 6.14 0.90
C LEU A 96 -13.85 4.68 0.77
N PHE A 97 -12.93 3.69 0.86
CA PHE A 97 -13.30 2.28 0.92
C PHE A 97 -14.18 1.92 2.14
N THR A 98 -14.35 2.86 3.07
CA THR A 98 -15.14 2.64 4.30
C THR A 98 -16.62 2.97 4.13
N GLU A 99 -17.01 3.89 3.25
CA GLU A 99 -18.37 4.45 3.25
C GLU A 99 -19.19 4.19 1.98
N THR A 100 -18.57 3.82 0.88
CA THR A 100 -19.33 3.69 -0.38
C THR A 100 -19.11 2.29 -0.96
N ARG A 101 -20.21 1.60 -1.27
CA ARG A 101 -20.19 0.48 -2.23
C ARG A 101 -19.70 1.05 -3.56
N MET A 102 -18.39 1.09 -3.78
CA MET A 102 -17.83 1.51 -5.05
C MET A 102 -18.44 0.66 -6.14
N LYS A 103 -19.14 1.31 -7.08
CA LYS A 103 -19.62 0.65 -8.29
C LYS A 103 -18.39 0.35 -9.14
N LEU A 104 -17.95 -0.91 -9.13
CA LEU A 104 -16.89 -1.36 -10.02
C LEU A 104 -17.34 -1.19 -11.48
N LYS A 105 -16.45 -0.65 -12.30
CA LYS A 105 -16.66 -0.57 -13.76
C LYS A 105 -16.10 -1.85 -14.39
N LEU A 106 -16.89 -2.92 -14.29
CA LEU A 106 -16.49 -4.22 -14.82
C LEU A 106 -16.48 -4.19 -16.35
N LYS A 107 -15.37 -4.61 -16.94
CA LYS A 107 -15.20 -4.87 -18.38
C LYS A 107 -14.31 -6.09 -18.58
N ASN A 108 -14.40 -6.72 -19.74
CA ASN A 108 -13.43 -7.73 -20.11
C ASN A 108 -12.08 -7.07 -20.32
N ILE A 109 -11.08 -7.53 -19.60
CA ILE A 109 -9.70 -7.04 -19.68
C ILE A 109 -8.77 -8.22 -19.91
N ASN A 110 -7.79 -8.01 -20.76
CA ASN A 110 -6.68 -8.94 -20.96
C ASN A 110 -5.61 -8.65 -19.92
N ILE A 111 -5.36 -9.59 -19.02
CA ILE A 111 -4.42 -9.42 -17.89
C ILE A 111 -2.97 -9.37 -18.37
N ASN A 112 -2.60 -10.22 -19.35
CA ASN A 112 -1.24 -10.21 -19.86
C ASN A 112 -0.93 -8.87 -20.54
N GLN A 113 -1.83 -8.37 -21.39
CA GLN A 113 -1.68 -7.07 -22.04
C GLN A 113 -1.60 -5.92 -21.01
N LEU A 114 -2.47 -5.95 -19.99
CA LEU A 114 -2.44 -4.96 -18.91
C LEU A 114 -1.08 -4.93 -18.19
N ILE A 115 -0.51 -6.10 -17.93
CA ILE A 115 0.81 -6.18 -17.29
C ILE A 115 1.89 -5.69 -18.26
N GLU A 116 1.85 -6.10 -19.53
CA GLU A 116 2.79 -5.63 -20.57
C GLU A 116 2.84 -4.11 -20.66
N ASP A 117 1.69 -3.44 -20.64
CA ASP A 117 1.59 -1.99 -20.68
C ASP A 117 2.23 -1.30 -19.45
N LEU A 118 2.33 -2.02 -18.32
CA LEU A 118 2.95 -1.54 -17.08
C LEU A 118 4.46 -1.85 -16.99
N LEU A 119 4.97 -2.83 -17.77
CA LEU A 119 6.37 -3.27 -17.69
C LEU A 119 7.37 -2.12 -17.84
N PRO A 120 7.25 -1.20 -18.83
CA PRO A 120 8.24 -0.12 -18.99
C PRO A 120 8.36 0.75 -17.74
N LYS A 121 7.22 1.04 -17.10
CA LYS A 121 7.18 1.86 -15.88
C LYS A 121 7.81 1.12 -14.68
N PHE A 122 7.58 -0.16 -14.56
CA PHE A 122 8.13 -0.96 -13.47
C PHE A 122 9.63 -1.21 -13.66
N SER A 123 10.07 -1.56 -14.88
CA SER A 123 11.47 -1.76 -15.21
C SER A 123 12.30 -0.52 -14.89
N LEU A 124 11.88 0.65 -15.35
CA LEU A 124 12.58 1.90 -15.08
C LEU A 124 12.78 2.15 -13.59
N ARG A 125 11.72 1.93 -12.77
CA ARG A 125 11.78 2.18 -11.32
C ARG A 125 12.67 1.18 -10.57
N VAL A 126 12.75 -0.06 -11.06
CA VAL A 126 13.61 -1.09 -10.50
C VAL A 126 15.05 -0.86 -10.89
N GLU A 127 15.30 -0.50 -12.16
CA GLU A 127 16.63 -0.16 -12.71
C GLU A 127 17.22 1.07 -12.04
N ASP A 128 16.41 2.10 -11.75
CA ASP A 128 16.84 3.29 -10.98
C ASP A 128 17.41 2.93 -9.60
N LYS A 129 17.06 1.75 -9.06
CA LYS A 129 17.62 1.20 -7.83
C LYS A 129 18.69 0.13 -8.05
N GLY A 130 19.19 0.01 -9.29
CA GLY A 130 20.21 -0.98 -9.68
C GLY A 130 19.68 -2.41 -9.67
N GLY A 131 18.36 -2.61 -9.70
CA GLY A 131 17.71 -3.91 -9.66
C GLY A 131 17.41 -4.51 -11.02
N LYS A 132 16.69 -5.65 -11.02
CA LYS A 132 16.26 -6.38 -12.21
C LYS A 132 14.75 -6.66 -12.13
N PHE A 133 14.05 -6.38 -13.22
CA PHE A 133 12.64 -6.69 -13.38
C PHE A 133 12.45 -7.72 -14.50
N SER A 134 11.58 -8.73 -14.28
CA SER A 134 11.28 -9.77 -15.27
C SER A 134 9.78 -10.07 -15.25
N ALA A 135 9.22 -10.48 -16.38
CA ALA A 135 7.84 -10.94 -16.49
C ALA A 135 7.76 -12.21 -17.32
N TYR A 136 6.95 -13.17 -16.85
CA TYR A 136 6.62 -14.42 -17.52
C TYR A 136 5.10 -14.54 -17.56
N LEU A 137 4.51 -14.20 -18.70
CA LEU A 137 3.07 -14.09 -18.89
C LEU A 137 2.56 -15.35 -19.60
N GLU A 138 2.39 -16.44 -18.84
CA GLU A 138 2.12 -17.79 -19.31
C GLU A 138 0.64 -18.19 -19.21
N ALA A 139 -0.26 -17.24 -18.89
CA ALA A 139 -1.69 -17.53 -18.86
C ALA A 139 -2.26 -17.50 -20.27
N ASP A 140 -2.70 -18.67 -20.80
CA ASP A 140 -3.35 -18.77 -22.11
C ASP A 140 -4.78 -18.20 -22.09
N GLN A 141 -5.50 -18.34 -20.95
CA GLN A 141 -6.83 -17.75 -20.73
C GLN A 141 -6.65 -16.53 -19.85
N ASP A 142 -6.37 -15.41 -20.47
CA ASP A 142 -5.96 -14.17 -19.78
C ASP A 142 -7.06 -13.09 -19.76
N GLU A 143 -8.23 -13.35 -20.32
CA GLU A 143 -9.39 -12.46 -20.25
C GLU A 143 -10.19 -12.67 -18.96
N VAL A 144 -10.45 -11.59 -18.22
CA VAL A 144 -11.25 -11.60 -17.00
C VAL A 144 -12.22 -10.42 -16.98
N LEU A 145 -13.38 -10.63 -16.35
CA LEU A 145 -14.35 -9.55 -16.08
C LEU A 145 -13.92 -8.82 -14.81
N ALA A 146 -13.26 -7.68 -14.95
CA ALA A 146 -12.74 -6.93 -13.80
C ALA A 146 -12.74 -5.41 -14.07
N ASP A 147 -12.44 -4.64 -13.02
CA ASP A 147 -12.19 -3.20 -13.13
C ASP A 147 -10.68 -2.99 -13.34
N GLU A 148 -10.32 -2.51 -14.52
CA GLU A 148 -8.93 -2.32 -14.95
C GLU A 148 -8.15 -1.40 -14.01
N VAL A 149 -8.76 -0.32 -13.53
CA VAL A 149 -8.11 0.64 -12.63
C VAL A 149 -7.75 -0.05 -11.30
N HIS A 150 -8.66 -0.87 -10.78
CA HIS A 150 -8.43 -1.59 -9.53
C HIS A 150 -7.38 -2.68 -9.68
N VAL A 151 -7.40 -3.44 -10.78
CA VAL A 151 -6.37 -4.47 -11.05
C VAL A 151 -5.00 -3.81 -11.20
N THR A 152 -4.90 -2.73 -11.99
CA THR A 152 -3.68 -1.94 -12.16
C THR A 152 -3.14 -1.44 -10.82
N ASN A 153 -4.02 -0.94 -9.95
CA ASN A 153 -3.63 -0.46 -8.63
C ASN A 153 -3.12 -1.59 -7.72
N VAL A 154 -3.73 -2.77 -7.77
CA VAL A 154 -3.28 -3.94 -7.00
C VAL A 154 -1.88 -4.36 -7.44
N ILE A 155 -1.65 -4.53 -8.74
CA ILE A 155 -0.34 -4.91 -9.29
C ILE A 155 0.72 -3.85 -8.93
N SER A 156 0.40 -2.57 -9.14
CA SER A 156 1.29 -1.46 -8.81
C SER A 156 1.65 -1.43 -7.33
N ASN A 157 0.68 -1.63 -6.44
CA ASN A 157 0.94 -1.68 -4.99
C ASN A 157 1.85 -2.85 -4.60
N LEU A 158 1.72 -4.02 -5.24
CA LEU A 158 2.59 -5.16 -4.97
C LEU A 158 4.02 -4.87 -5.42
N VAL A 159 4.20 -4.33 -6.62
CA VAL A 159 5.53 -3.94 -7.14
C VAL A 159 6.14 -2.82 -6.31
N ASP A 160 5.36 -1.82 -5.89
CA ASP A 160 5.81 -0.74 -5.02
C ASP A 160 6.29 -1.26 -3.66
N ASN A 161 5.57 -2.22 -3.09
CA ASN A 161 5.98 -2.87 -1.85
C ASN A 161 7.28 -3.68 -2.07
N ALA A 162 7.39 -4.44 -3.14
CA ALA A 162 8.59 -5.17 -3.50
C ALA A 162 9.81 -4.25 -3.58
N ILE A 163 9.70 -3.12 -4.29
CA ILE A 163 10.78 -2.12 -4.40
C ILE A 163 11.13 -1.50 -3.05
N LYS A 164 10.10 -1.19 -2.24
CA LYS A 164 10.26 -0.48 -0.97
C LYS A 164 10.93 -1.32 0.10
N TYR A 165 10.63 -2.61 0.15
CA TYR A 165 11.09 -3.50 1.22
C TYR A 165 12.29 -4.37 0.83
N CYS A 166 12.99 -4.05 -0.26
CA CYS A 166 14.28 -4.62 -0.59
C CYS A 166 15.42 -3.89 0.13
N VAL A 167 16.31 -4.63 0.75
CA VAL A 167 17.56 -4.12 1.35
C VAL A 167 18.71 -4.13 0.33
N LYS A 168 18.66 -5.05 -0.63
CA LYS A 168 19.58 -5.18 -1.77
C LYS A 168 18.94 -4.59 -3.02
N PRO A 169 19.68 -4.46 -4.14
CA PRO A 169 19.05 -4.15 -5.42
C PRO A 169 17.84 -5.06 -5.65
N PRO A 170 16.64 -4.50 -5.98
CA PRO A 170 15.43 -5.27 -6.08
C PRO A 170 15.48 -6.23 -7.27
N GLU A 171 15.18 -7.49 -7.02
CA GLU A 171 14.93 -8.50 -8.06
C GLU A 171 13.46 -8.87 -8.00
N ILE A 172 12.69 -8.42 -8.99
CA ILE A 172 11.24 -8.57 -9.01
C ILE A 172 10.82 -9.33 -10.25
N THR A 173 9.97 -10.35 -10.07
CA THR A 173 9.44 -11.12 -11.18
C THR A 173 7.93 -11.21 -11.07
N ILE A 174 7.22 -10.94 -12.18
CA ILE A 174 5.78 -11.17 -12.31
C ILE A 174 5.55 -12.43 -13.13
N TYR A 175 4.66 -13.30 -12.63
CA TYR A 175 4.17 -14.47 -13.35
C TYR A 175 2.67 -14.41 -13.50
N THR A 176 2.16 -14.80 -14.67
CA THR A 176 0.75 -15.17 -14.86
C THR A 176 0.64 -16.62 -15.27
N ARG A 177 -0.36 -17.31 -14.72
CA ARG A 177 -0.67 -18.69 -15.12
C ARG A 177 -2.14 -18.97 -14.90
N ASN A 178 -2.67 -19.94 -15.63
CA ASN A 178 -4.01 -20.45 -15.36
C ASN A 178 -3.95 -21.59 -14.33
N LYS A 179 -4.94 -21.63 -13.47
CA LYS A 179 -5.24 -22.74 -12.58
C LYS A 179 -6.76 -22.93 -12.55
N ASP A 180 -7.22 -24.07 -13.03
CA ASP A 180 -8.65 -24.36 -13.22
C ASP A 180 -9.32 -23.27 -14.10
N LYS A 181 -10.27 -22.51 -13.53
CA LYS A 181 -10.97 -21.40 -14.19
C LYS A 181 -10.47 -20.02 -13.73
N GLU A 182 -9.34 -19.98 -13.07
CA GLU A 182 -8.77 -18.76 -12.49
C GLU A 182 -7.46 -18.39 -13.16
N ILE A 183 -7.19 -17.09 -13.23
CA ILE A 183 -5.86 -16.58 -13.54
C ILE A 183 -5.16 -16.22 -12.22
N ILE A 184 -3.95 -16.70 -12.05
CA ILE A 184 -3.10 -16.41 -10.90
C ILE A 184 -2.01 -15.45 -11.35
N ILE A 185 -1.97 -14.28 -10.72
CA ILE A 185 -0.89 -13.30 -10.86
C ILE A 185 0.00 -13.42 -9.63
N SER A 186 1.29 -13.69 -9.83
CA SER A 186 2.26 -13.79 -8.75
C SER A 186 3.33 -12.73 -8.90
N VAL A 187 3.61 -11.99 -7.83
CA VAL A 187 4.73 -11.04 -7.76
C VAL A 187 5.74 -11.62 -6.77
N ILE A 188 6.93 -11.91 -7.24
CA ILE A 188 8.02 -12.48 -6.44
C ILE A 188 9.10 -11.42 -6.28
N ASP A 189 9.57 -11.23 -5.05
CA ASP A 189 10.62 -10.27 -4.69
C ASP A 189 11.70 -10.92 -3.82
N ASN A 190 12.86 -10.25 -3.72
CA ASN A 190 13.97 -10.63 -2.84
C ASN A 190 14.04 -9.77 -1.57
N GLY A 191 12.91 -9.20 -1.16
CA GLY A 191 12.80 -8.31 0.00
C GLY A 191 12.94 -9.04 1.36
N ILE A 192 12.72 -8.28 2.43
CA ILE A 192 12.84 -8.77 3.82
C ILE A 192 11.82 -9.85 4.20
N GLY A 193 10.81 -10.05 3.38
CA GLY A 193 9.71 -10.97 3.64
C GLY A 193 8.78 -10.50 4.78
N ILE A 194 7.78 -11.33 5.08
CA ILE A 194 6.77 -11.06 6.10
C ILE A 194 6.72 -12.24 7.08
N ALA A 195 6.88 -11.97 8.37
CA ALA A 195 6.82 -12.98 9.40
C ALA A 195 5.47 -13.72 9.40
N LYS A 196 5.46 -15.03 9.63
CA LYS A 196 4.23 -15.86 9.58
C LYS A 196 3.06 -15.30 10.40
N LYS A 197 3.35 -14.72 11.57
CA LYS A 197 2.34 -14.11 12.46
C LYS A 197 1.65 -12.91 11.83
N ASP A 198 2.33 -12.18 10.93
CA ASP A 198 1.85 -10.95 10.32
C ASP A 198 1.16 -11.19 8.96
N GLN A 199 1.43 -12.33 8.29
CA GLN A 199 0.93 -12.64 6.94
C GLN A 199 -0.60 -12.57 6.80
N LYS A 200 -1.34 -12.91 7.85
CA LYS A 200 -2.82 -12.78 7.85
C LYS A 200 -3.27 -11.36 8.18
N LEU A 201 -2.46 -10.64 8.96
CA LEU A 201 -2.80 -9.32 9.45
C LEU A 201 -2.52 -8.21 8.44
N ILE A 202 -1.60 -8.42 7.48
CA ILE A 202 -1.28 -7.42 6.44
C ILE A 202 -2.47 -7.10 5.52
N PHE A 203 -3.51 -7.94 5.49
CA PHE A 203 -4.75 -7.70 4.77
C PHE A 203 -5.80 -6.96 5.61
N GLU A 204 -5.55 -6.79 6.91
CA GLU A 204 -6.41 -5.98 7.77
C GLU A 204 -6.16 -4.48 7.48
N ARG A 205 -7.25 -3.72 7.51
CA ARG A 205 -7.18 -2.27 7.25
C ARG A 205 -6.26 -1.59 8.26
N PHE A 206 -5.47 -0.65 7.78
CA PHE A 206 -4.54 0.15 8.58
C PHE A 206 -3.38 -0.64 9.22
N TYR A 207 -3.37 -1.98 9.10
CA TYR A 207 -2.31 -2.79 9.67
C TYR A 207 -0.99 -2.56 8.93
N ARG A 208 0.07 -2.36 9.70
CA ARG A 208 1.46 -2.29 9.21
C ARG A 208 2.33 -3.15 10.11
N VAL A 209 3.24 -3.89 9.50
CA VAL A 209 4.27 -4.61 10.26
C VAL A 209 5.19 -3.56 10.88
N SER A 210 5.41 -3.66 12.20
CA SER A 210 6.40 -2.82 12.88
C SER A 210 7.80 -3.31 12.49
N THR A 211 8.43 -2.62 11.56
CA THR A 211 9.77 -2.95 11.03
C THR A 211 10.90 -2.28 11.82
N GLY A 212 10.63 -1.81 13.05
CA GLY A 212 11.62 -1.09 13.85
C GLY A 212 12.12 0.16 13.11
N ASN A 213 13.41 0.47 13.22
CA ASN A 213 14.06 1.64 12.62
C ASN A 213 14.30 1.55 11.10
N LEU A 214 13.66 0.64 10.37
CA LEU A 214 13.74 0.56 8.89
C LEU A 214 12.94 1.69 8.19
N HIS A 215 12.64 2.79 8.89
CA HIS A 215 12.06 3.99 8.29
C HIS A 215 13.01 4.74 7.34
N ASP A 216 14.31 4.41 7.36
CA ASP A 216 15.36 5.12 6.59
C ASP A 216 15.77 4.42 5.29
N VAL A 217 15.01 3.47 4.79
CA VAL A 217 15.22 3.01 3.40
C VAL A 217 14.55 4.04 2.47
N LYS A 218 15.35 5.05 2.14
CA LYS A 218 15.04 6.05 1.10
C LYS A 218 15.06 5.41 -0.28
#